data_33aa4c43dfd51494d5f3c96f66383c6d
#
_entry.id   33aa4c43dfd51494d5f3c96f66383c6d
#
_cell.length_a   1.000
_cell.length_b   1.000
_cell.length_c   1.000
_cell.angle_alpha   90.00
_cell.angle_beta   90.00
_cell.angle_gamma   90.00
#
_symmetry.space_group_name_H-M   'P 1'
#
loop_
_entity.id
_entity.type
_entity.pdbx_description
1 polymer ?
#
loop_
_entity_poly.entity_id
_entity_poly.type
_entity_poly.pdbx_seq_one_letter_code
_entity_poly.pdbx_strand_id
1 'polypeptide(L)'
;LNPQQAQVNWASVELVRWRSADGVPLQGLLYKPEDFDPARKYPMVVYFYEQLSDNLHQYHTPSGRNVVNPTVYASNGYLVFLPNIHYQTGFPGESALESIVPGVQALVARGFVDERAVGIAGQSWGGYQSAYIITRTPLFRAAFLGAPVANMTSAYGGIRWESGVARAFQYEK
;
A
#
# COMPACT_ATOMS: atom_id res chain seq x y z
N LEU A 1 -24.99 22.72 -1.30
CA LEU A 1 -23.90 22.28 -2.17
C LEU A 1 -23.84 20.76 -2.13
N ASN A 2 -23.99 19.99 -3.18
CA ASN A 2 -23.88 18.52 -3.27
C ASN A 2 -24.73 17.69 -2.27
N PRO A 3 -26.06 17.79 -2.27
CA PRO A 3 -26.89 17.02 -1.32
C PRO A 3 -26.78 15.50 -1.53
N GLN A 4 -26.40 15.04 -2.72
CA GLN A 4 -26.17 13.63 -3.03
C GLN A 4 -25.01 13.01 -2.22
N GLN A 5 -24.15 13.78 -1.62
CA GLN A 5 -23.09 13.28 -0.72
C GLN A 5 -23.65 12.49 0.47
N ALA A 6 -24.85 12.85 0.93
CA ALA A 6 -25.52 12.13 2.02
C ALA A 6 -26.06 10.74 1.60
N GLN A 7 -25.97 10.39 0.32
CA GLN A 7 -26.48 9.12 -0.23
C GLN A 7 -25.36 8.10 -0.49
N VAL A 8 -24.11 8.43 -0.19
CA VAL A 8 -22.95 7.56 -0.42
C VAL A 8 -22.18 7.36 0.88
N ASN A 9 -21.60 6.16 1.02
CA ASN A 9 -20.72 5.86 2.14
C ASN A 9 -19.35 6.52 1.92
N TRP A 10 -18.90 7.24 2.92
CA TRP A 10 -17.58 7.88 2.92
C TRP A 10 -16.54 7.03 3.65
N ALA A 11 -15.28 7.33 3.43
CA ALA A 11 -14.19 6.82 4.21
C ALA A 11 -13.71 7.89 5.20
N SER A 12 -13.34 7.48 6.39
CA SER A 12 -12.50 8.27 7.28
C SER A 12 -11.04 7.88 7.11
N VAL A 13 -10.10 8.79 7.37
CA VAL A 13 -8.66 8.53 7.29
C VAL A 13 -7.99 8.91 8.60
N GLU A 14 -7.05 8.07 9.04
CA GLU A 14 -6.24 8.34 10.23
C GLU A 14 -4.76 8.16 9.89
N LEU A 15 -3.89 9.02 10.45
CA LEU A 15 -2.44 8.85 10.41
C LEU A 15 -2.04 7.84 11.49
N VAL A 16 -1.53 6.69 11.08
CA VAL A 16 -1.01 5.65 11.98
C VAL A 16 0.50 5.66 12.03
N ARG A 17 1.07 5.24 13.17
CA ARG A 17 2.52 5.21 13.40
C ARG A 17 2.94 3.86 13.95
N TRP A 18 4.11 3.40 13.52
CA TRP A 18 4.76 2.19 14.02
C TRP A 18 6.29 2.33 13.91
N ARG A 19 7.01 1.26 14.22
CA ARG A 19 8.43 1.15 13.93
C ARG A 19 8.65 0.03 12.93
N SER A 20 9.57 0.25 11.98
CA SER A 20 10.08 -0.80 11.11
C SER A 20 10.81 -1.90 11.90
N ALA A 21 11.18 -3.00 11.25
CA ALA A 21 11.89 -4.10 11.88
C ALA A 21 13.26 -3.68 12.44
N ASP A 22 13.92 -2.71 11.78
CA ASP A 22 15.18 -2.10 12.22
C ASP A 22 14.98 -0.91 13.19
N GLY A 23 13.75 -0.64 13.64
CA GLY A 23 13.43 0.34 14.67
C GLY A 23 13.20 1.77 14.19
N VAL A 24 13.23 2.04 12.88
CA VAL A 24 12.97 3.38 12.32
C VAL A 24 11.50 3.79 12.54
N PRO A 25 11.21 4.99 13.04
CA PRO A 25 9.84 5.48 13.15
C PRO A 25 9.21 5.68 11.77
N LEU A 26 8.06 5.06 11.55
CA LEU A 26 7.31 5.14 10.31
C LEU A 26 5.88 5.61 10.55
N GLN A 27 5.26 6.06 9.47
CA GLN A 27 3.87 6.47 9.44
C GLN A 27 3.19 6.05 8.14
N GLY A 28 1.87 6.02 8.15
CA GLY A 28 1.05 5.70 6.99
C GLY A 28 -0.40 6.11 7.22
N LEU A 29 -1.22 5.95 6.21
CA LEU A 29 -2.64 6.27 6.25
C LEU A 29 -3.47 5.00 6.40
N LEU A 30 -4.44 5.03 7.31
CA LEU A 30 -5.45 4.00 7.43
C LEU A 30 -6.81 4.58 7.08
N TYR A 31 -7.36 4.16 5.94
CA TYR A 31 -8.74 4.46 5.56
C TYR A 31 -9.66 3.42 6.17
N LYS A 32 -10.77 3.88 6.72
CA LYS A 32 -11.79 3.08 7.40
C LYS A 32 -13.17 3.36 6.82
N PRO A 33 -14.09 2.38 6.81
CA PRO A 33 -15.49 2.62 6.49
C PRO A 33 -16.09 3.75 7.34
N GLU A 34 -17.12 4.41 6.82
CA GLU A 34 -17.82 5.47 7.55
C GLU A 34 -18.46 4.96 8.86
N ASP A 35 -19.00 3.73 8.82
CA ASP A 35 -19.63 3.02 9.93
C ASP A 35 -18.64 2.14 10.70
N PHE A 36 -17.35 2.52 10.73
CA PHE A 36 -16.31 1.75 11.40
C PHE A 36 -16.61 1.53 12.88
N ASP A 37 -16.64 0.25 13.28
CA ASP A 37 -16.80 -0.20 14.65
C ASP A 37 -15.55 -0.98 15.09
N PRO A 38 -14.78 -0.51 16.09
CA PRO A 38 -13.56 -1.19 16.51
C PRO A 38 -13.80 -2.58 17.13
N ALA A 39 -15.04 -2.93 17.47
CA ALA A 39 -15.41 -4.26 17.95
C ALA A 39 -15.57 -5.29 16.82
N ARG A 40 -15.67 -4.85 15.57
CA ARG A 40 -15.80 -5.71 14.39
C ARG A 40 -14.46 -6.01 13.76
N LYS A 41 -14.40 -7.10 13.00
CA LYS A 41 -13.24 -7.47 12.16
C LYS A 41 -13.47 -7.06 10.72
N TYR A 42 -12.45 -6.46 10.11
CA TYR A 42 -12.50 -5.98 8.74
C TYR A 42 -11.40 -6.60 7.90
N PRO A 43 -11.67 -6.96 6.63
CA PRO A 43 -10.62 -7.26 5.68
C PRO A 43 -9.80 -6.01 5.40
N MET A 44 -8.51 -6.18 5.11
CA MET A 44 -7.60 -5.08 4.86
C MET A 44 -6.85 -5.25 3.54
N VAL A 45 -6.78 -4.18 2.76
CA VAL A 45 -5.90 -4.07 1.59
C VAL A 45 -4.73 -3.15 1.94
N VAL A 46 -3.52 -3.64 1.76
CA VAL A 46 -2.28 -2.87 1.92
C VAL A 46 -1.81 -2.45 0.53
N TYR A 47 -1.69 -1.16 0.30
CA TYR A 47 -1.20 -0.59 -0.96
C TYR A 47 -0.11 0.42 -0.70
N PHE A 48 0.96 0.38 -1.46
CA PHE A 48 2.10 1.26 -1.25
C PHE A 48 2.86 1.53 -2.55
N TYR A 49 3.67 2.57 -2.49
CA TYR A 49 4.65 2.87 -3.54
C TYR A 49 5.96 3.35 -2.91
N GLU A 50 5.97 4.51 -2.27
CA GLU A 50 7.12 5.06 -1.54
C GLU A 50 6.64 5.75 -0.26
N GLN A 51 6.22 7.01 -0.34
CA GLN A 51 5.66 7.80 0.75
C GLN A 51 4.27 8.30 0.34
N LEU A 52 3.24 7.80 1.02
CA LEU A 52 1.84 8.14 0.71
C LEU A 52 1.16 8.91 1.85
N SER A 53 1.81 9.05 3.02
CA SER A 53 1.22 9.75 4.18
C SER A 53 0.97 11.24 3.96
N ASP A 54 1.65 11.85 3.00
CA ASP A 54 1.47 13.26 2.64
C ASP A 54 0.08 13.53 2.03
N ASN A 55 -0.60 12.46 1.60
CA ASN A 55 -1.96 12.53 1.06
C ASN A 55 -3.07 12.52 2.14
N LEU A 56 -2.75 12.70 3.42
CA LEU A 56 -3.71 12.63 4.54
C LEU A 56 -4.97 13.50 4.32
N HIS A 57 -4.82 14.65 3.71
CA HIS A 57 -5.91 15.60 3.44
C HIS A 57 -6.39 15.57 1.99
N GLN A 58 -5.93 14.60 1.21
CA GLN A 58 -6.33 14.48 -0.18
C GLN A 58 -7.62 13.67 -0.30
N TYR A 59 -8.61 14.25 -0.98
CA TYR A 59 -9.79 13.51 -1.38
C TYR A 59 -9.50 12.62 -2.61
N HIS A 60 -9.71 11.33 -2.46
CA HIS A 60 -9.59 10.38 -3.56
C HIS A 60 -10.96 10.17 -4.21
N THR A 61 -11.19 10.84 -5.34
CA THR A 61 -12.40 10.62 -6.14
C THR A 61 -12.53 9.14 -6.50
N PRO A 62 -13.69 8.51 -6.25
CA PRO A 62 -13.94 7.14 -6.67
C PRO A 62 -13.64 6.94 -8.16
N SER A 63 -12.74 6.01 -8.49
CA SER A 63 -12.28 5.77 -9.85
C SER A 63 -11.78 4.34 -9.99
N GLY A 64 -12.09 3.70 -11.11
CA GLY A 64 -11.54 2.41 -11.49
C GLY A 64 -10.14 2.49 -12.14
N ARG A 65 -9.56 3.67 -12.23
CA ARG A 65 -8.24 3.87 -12.87
C ARG A 65 -7.06 3.62 -11.94
N ASN A 66 -7.27 3.70 -10.64
CA ASN A 66 -6.23 3.45 -9.64
C ASN A 66 -6.17 1.96 -9.31
N VAL A 67 -4.98 1.44 -9.07
CA VAL A 67 -4.77 0.04 -8.64
C VAL A 67 -5.58 -0.24 -7.37
N VAL A 68 -5.47 0.64 -6.37
CA VAL A 68 -6.32 0.66 -5.18
C VAL A 68 -6.82 2.09 -5.00
N ASN A 69 -8.14 2.27 -5.06
CA ASN A 69 -8.76 3.53 -4.68
C ASN A 69 -9.26 3.43 -3.24
N PRO A 70 -8.67 4.18 -2.29
CA PRO A 70 -9.01 4.03 -0.87
C PRO A 70 -10.49 4.26 -0.59
N THR A 71 -11.11 5.25 -1.25
CA THR A 71 -12.53 5.56 -1.05
C THR A 71 -13.42 4.41 -1.51
N VAL A 72 -13.14 3.82 -2.68
CA VAL A 72 -13.93 2.70 -3.21
C VAL A 72 -13.85 1.48 -2.29
N TYR A 73 -12.65 1.10 -1.83
CA TYR A 73 -12.51 -0.05 -0.95
C TYR A 73 -13.12 0.20 0.43
N ALA A 74 -12.87 1.37 1.03
CA ALA A 74 -13.40 1.69 2.35
C ALA A 74 -14.93 1.80 2.35
N SER A 75 -15.54 2.40 1.31
CA SER A 75 -17.01 2.45 1.18
C SER A 75 -17.66 1.06 0.98
N ASN A 76 -16.87 0.05 0.63
CA ASN A 76 -17.29 -1.35 0.52
C ASN A 76 -16.88 -2.21 1.73
N GLY A 77 -16.54 -1.60 2.85
CA GLY A 77 -16.30 -2.31 4.12
C GLY A 77 -14.88 -2.84 4.31
N TYR A 78 -13.91 -2.40 3.51
CA TYR A 78 -12.50 -2.74 3.69
C TYR A 78 -11.75 -1.66 4.46
N LEU A 79 -10.75 -2.05 5.21
CA LEU A 79 -9.68 -1.15 5.59
C LEU A 79 -8.70 -1.02 4.43
N VAL A 80 -8.15 0.19 4.21
CA VAL A 80 -7.05 0.40 3.27
C VAL A 80 -5.88 1.01 4.00
N PHE A 81 -4.77 0.31 4.01
CA PHE A 81 -3.54 0.76 4.66
C PHE A 81 -2.51 1.20 3.62
N LEU A 82 -2.08 2.46 3.72
CA LEU A 82 -1.07 3.06 2.85
C LEU A 82 0.20 3.37 3.68
N PRO A 83 1.08 2.38 3.91
CA PRO A 83 2.31 2.56 4.66
C PRO A 83 3.35 3.34 3.88
N ASN A 84 4.14 4.17 4.56
CA ASN A 84 5.41 4.67 4.06
C ASN A 84 6.50 3.61 4.18
N ILE A 85 7.49 3.69 3.30
CA ILE A 85 8.67 2.81 3.30
C ILE A 85 9.90 3.64 3.61
N HIS A 86 10.74 3.15 4.52
CA HIS A 86 12.10 3.63 4.71
C HIS A 86 13.04 2.80 3.85
N TYR A 87 13.72 3.45 2.91
CA TYR A 87 14.60 2.77 1.97
C TYR A 87 16.05 2.78 2.41
N GLN A 88 16.65 1.59 2.36
CA GLN A 88 18.08 1.40 2.31
C GLN A 88 18.48 1.24 0.83
N THR A 89 19.38 2.09 0.35
CA THR A 89 19.86 2.05 -1.04
C THR A 89 20.45 0.68 -1.38
N GLY A 90 20.02 0.12 -2.50
CA GLY A 90 20.43 -1.22 -2.96
C GLY A 90 19.56 -2.38 -2.43
N PHE A 91 18.71 -2.16 -1.41
CA PHE A 91 17.88 -3.19 -0.79
C PHE A 91 16.39 -2.87 -0.79
N PRO A 92 15.77 -2.57 -1.94
CA PRO A 92 14.39 -2.09 -1.98
C PRO A 92 13.35 -3.13 -1.54
N GLY A 93 13.62 -4.41 -1.75
CA GLY A 93 12.72 -5.49 -1.35
C GLY A 93 12.71 -5.69 0.16
N GLU A 94 13.90 -5.74 0.77
CA GLU A 94 14.10 -5.82 2.22
C GLU A 94 13.50 -4.59 2.91
N SER A 95 13.79 -3.40 2.40
CA SER A 95 13.28 -2.14 2.93
C SER A 95 11.75 -2.13 2.99
N ALA A 96 11.09 -2.63 1.94
CA ALA A 96 9.63 -2.76 1.92
C ALA A 96 9.14 -3.81 2.93
N LEU A 97 9.78 -4.97 3.01
CA LEU A 97 9.44 -6.02 3.97
C LEU A 97 9.52 -5.50 5.41
N GLU A 98 10.65 -4.89 5.76
CA GLU A 98 10.95 -4.39 7.10
C GLU A 98 10.08 -3.19 7.51
N SER A 99 9.61 -2.43 6.54
CA SER A 99 8.71 -1.30 6.79
C SER A 99 7.24 -1.73 6.91
N ILE A 100 6.76 -2.56 5.99
CA ILE A 100 5.33 -2.83 5.81
C ILE A 100 4.83 -3.90 6.76
N VAL A 101 5.55 -5.02 6.91
CA VAL A 101 5.10 -6.15 7.74
C VAL A 101 4.87 -5.74 9.20
N PRO A 102 5.78 -5.00 9.88
CA PRO A 102 5.52 -4.51 11.22
C PRO A 102 4.32 -3.55 11.31
N GLY A 103 4.10 -2.72 10.29
CA GLY A 103 2.93 -1.84 10.22
C GLY A 103 1.61 -2.61 10.16
N VAL A 104 1.55 -3.66 9.34
CA VAL A 104 0.40 -4.55 9.27
C VAL A 104 0.17 -5.27 10.60
N GLN A 105 1.23 -5.79 11.21
CA GLN A 105 1.16 -6.47 12.51
C GLN A 105 0.68 -5.52 13.62
N ALA A 106 1.14 -4.27 13.62
CA ALA A 106 0.68 -3.25 14.55
C ALA A 106 -0.82 -2.95 14.41
N LEU A 107 -1.35 -2.95 13.18
CA LEU A 107 -2.78 -2.78 12.94
C LEU A 107 -3.59 -4.02 13.34
N VAL A 108 -3.10 -5.23 13.05
CA VAL A 108 -3.72 -6.49 13.50
C VAL A 108 -3.81 -6.54 15.03
N ALA A 109 -2.76 -6.10 15.73
CA ALA A 109 -2.73 -6.05 17.20
C ALA A 109 -3.76 -5.08 17.80
N ARG A 110 -4.27 -4.10 17.03
CA ARG A 110 -5.37 -3.21 17.46
C ARG A 110 -6.73 -3.91 17.55
N GLY A 111 -6.85 -5.12 17.02
CA GLY A 111 -7.99 -6.00 17.25
C GLY A 111 -9.09 -5.93 16.18
N PHE A 112 -9.16 -4.95 15.32
CA PHE A 112 -10.22 -4.77 14.31
C PHE A 112 -9.85 -5.28 12.90
N VAL A 113 -8.63 -5.72 12.66
CA VAL A 113 -8.25 -6.35 11.38
C VAL A 113 -8.52 -7.85 11.43
N ASP A 114 -9.16 -8.40 10.40
CA ASP A 114 -9.19 -9.85 10.19
C ASP A 114 -7.84 -10.29 9.59
N GLU A 115 -6.99 -10.88 10.40
CA GLU A 115 -5.65 -11.35 10.00
C GLU A 115 -5.69 -12.42 8.90
N ARG A 116 -6.83 -13.09 8.72
CA ARG A 116 -7.04 -14.08 7.66
C ARG A 116 -7.54 -13.47 6.36
N ALA A 117 -7.78 -12.16 6.33
CA ALA A 117 -8.31 -11.42 5.18
C ALA A 117 -7.48 -10.18 4.87
N VAL A 118 -6.15 -10.29 4.93
CA VAL A 118 -5.21 -9.23 4.55
C VAL A 118 -4.66 -9.48 3.16
N GLY A 119 -4.90 -8.54 2.23
CA GLY A 119 -4.34 -8.54 0.89
C GLY A 119 -3.24 -7.49 0.73
N ILE A 120 -2.32 -7.71 -0.22
CA ILE A 120 -1.26 -6.77 -0.60
C ILE A 120 -1.40 -6.40 -2.07
N ALA A 121 -1.20 -5.14 -2.39
CA ALA A 121 -1.27 -4.65 -3.77
C ALA A 121 -0.15 -3.66 -4.06
N GLY A 122 0.46 -3.79 -5.22
CA GLY A 122 1.49 -2.87 -5.68
C GLY A 122 1.53 -2.79 -7.19
N GLN A 123 1.90 -1.61 -7.71
CA GLN A 123 2.05 -1.34 -9.12
C GLN A 123 3.51 -1.02 -9.43
N SER A 124 4.04 -1.52 -10.58
CA SER A 124 5.39 -1.21 -11.05
C SER A 124 6.46 -1.59 -10.00
N TRP A 125 7.14 -0.61 -9.40
CA TRP A 125 8.08 -0.80 -8.30
C TRP A 125 7.41 -1.43 -7.06
N GLY A 126 6.23 -0.96 -6.68
CA GLY A 126 5.41 -1.58 -5.63
C GLY A 126 4.97 -3.00 -5.98
N GLY A 127 4.79 -3.31 -7.27
CA GLY A 127 4.53 -4.68 -7.75
C GLY A 127 5.71 -5.62 -7.51
N TYR A 128 6.94 -5.17 -7.78
CA TYR A 128 8.16 -5.89 -7.43
C TYR A 128 8.26 -6.13 -5.93
N GLN A 129 8.09 -5.08 -5.13
CA GLN A 129 8.18 -5.16 -3.67
C GLN A 129 7.10 -6.09 -3.08
N SER A 130 5.88 -6.03 -3.60
CA SER A 130 4.81 -6.96 -3.20
C SER A 130 5.18 -8.41 -3.51
N ALA A 131 5.72 -8.68 -4.71
CA ALA A 131 6.22 -9.99 -5.08
C ALA A 131 7.33 -10.48 -4.14
N TYR A 132 8.27 -9.60 -3.79
CA TYR A 132 9.33 -9.92 -2.84
C TYR A 132 8.75 -10.27 -1.45
N ILE A 133 7.84 -9.46 -0.93
CA ILE A 133 7.25 -9.64 0.41
C ILE A 133 6.52 -10.98 0.52
N ILE A 134 5.68 -11.34 -0.46
CA ILE A 134 4.90 -12.59 -0.39
C ILE A 134 5.76 -13.86 -0.45
N THR A 135 7.02 -13.77 -0.92
CA THR A 135 7.97 -14.88 -0.86
C THR A 135 8.63 -15.03 0.51
N ARG A 136 8.48 -14.05 1.39
CA ARG A 136 9.16 -13.98 2.70
C ARG A 136 8.24 -14.14 3.90
N THR A 137 6.93 -13.94 3.71
CA THR A 137 5.95 -14.06 4.79
C THR A 137 4.61 -14.60 4.29
N PRO A 138 3.93 -15.47 5.06
CA PRO A 138 2.59 -15.97 4.75
C PRO A 138 1.47 -15.01 5.23
N LEU A 139 1.79 -13.79 5.63
CA LEU A 139 0.86 -12.83 6.23
C LEU A 139 -0.31 -12.47 5.30
N PHE A 140 -0.06 -12.44 3.99
CA PHE A 140 -1.03 -11.99 2.99
C PHE A 140 -1.76 -13.17 2.34
N ARG A 141 -3.09 -13.06 2.24
CA ARG A 141 -3.98 -14.09 1.63
C ARG A 141 -4.23 -13.88 0.14
N ALA A 142 -4.01 -12.65 -0.33
CA ALA A 142 -4.14 -12.29 -1.73
C ALA A 142 -3.08 -11.27 -2.08
N ALA A 143 -2.60 -11.29 -3.33
CA ALA A 143 -1.64 -10.31 -3.83
C ALA A 143 -2.04 -9.84 -5.23
N PHE A 144 -2.02 -8.54 -5.46
CA PHE A 144 -2.10 -7.92 -6.77
C PHE A 144 -0.73 -7.34 -7.15
N LEU A 145 -0.15 -7.87 -8.21
CA LEU A 145 1.19 -7.50 -8.70
C LEU A 145 1.04 -6.84 -10.08
N GLY A 146 0.71 -5.55 -10.07
CA GLY A 146 0.47 -4.78 -11.29
C GLY A 146 1.78 -4.42 -11.98
N ALA A 147 2.01 -4.91 -13.22
CA ALA A 147 3.19 -4.63 -14.04
C ALA A 147 4.50 -4.64 -13.22
N PRO A 148 4.82 -5.70 -12.48
CA PRO A 148 5.97 -5.73 -11.59
C PRO A 148 7.27 -5.69 -12.37
N VAL A 149 8.31 -5.07 -11.79
CA VAL A 149 9.68 -5.16 -12.32
C VAL A 149 10.25 -6.52 -11.89
N ALA A 150 9.91 -7.57 -12.62
CA ALA A 150 10.23 -8.95 -12.21
C ALA A 150 11.70 -9.34 -12.48
N ASN A 151 12.39 -8.62 -13.38
CA ASN A 151 13.77 -8.88 -13.71
C ASN A 151 14.57 -7.57 -13.80
N MET A 152 15.41 -7.32 -12.80
CA MET A 152 16.19 -6.08 -12.70
C MET A 152 17.25 -5.96 -13.80
N THR A 153 17.83 -7.06 -14.26
CA THR A 153 18.81 -7.05 -15.37
C THR A 153 18.17 -6.57 -16.67
N SER A 154 16.99 -7.12 -17.00
CA SER A 154 16.20 -6.67 -18.14
C SER A 154 15.70 -5.24 -17.99
N ALA A 155 15.35 -4.83 -16.77
CA ALA A 155 14.91 -3.46 -16.50
C ALA A 155 16.06 -2.47 -16.69
N TYR A 156 17.24 -2.77 -16.18
CA TYR A 156 18.44 -1.93 -16.31
C TYR A 156 18.84 -1.74 -17.79
N GLY A 157 18.93 -2.84 -18.54
CA GLY A 157 19.28 -2.80 -19.98
C GLY A 157 18.13 -2.39 -20.91
N GLY A 158 16.95 -2.10 -20.38
CA GLY A 158 15.77 -1.77 -21.16
C GLY A 158 15.70 -0.31 -21.59
N ILE A 159 14.75 -0.03 -22.48
CA ILE A 159 14.40 1.33 -22.91
C ILE A 159 12.91 1.60 -22.68
N ARG A 160 12.55 2.85 -22.54
CA ARG A 160 11.16 3.30 -22.60
C ARG A 160 10.75 3.41 -24.06
N TRP A 161 9.86 2.54 -24.51
CA TRP A 161 9.46 2.46 -25.92
C TRP A 161 8.95 3.77 -26.50
N GLU A 162 8.14 4.51 -25.75
CA GLU A 162 7.55 5.77 -26.22
C GLU A 162 8.58 6.88 -26.40
N SER A 163 9.58 6.95 -25.52
CA SER A 163 10.58 8.04 -25.51
C SER A 163 11.95 7.63 -26.03
N GLY A 164 12.23 6.34 -26.18
CA GLY A 164 13.55 5.81 -26.51
C GLY A 164 14.61 5.99 -25.42
N VAL A 165 14.24 6.46 -24.23
CA VAL A 165 15.17 6.75 -23.14
C VAL A 165 15.63 5.46 -22.47
N ALA A 166 16.94 5.28 -22.31
CA ALA A 166 17.51 4.15 -21.56
C ALA A 166 17.04 4.17 -20.09
N ARG A 167 16.80 3.00 -19.52
CA ARG A 167 16.30 2.88 -18.14
C ARG A 167 17.40 2.82 -17.09
N ALA A 168 18.67 2.62 -17.49
CA ALA A 168 19.81 2.49 -16.59
C ALA A 168 19.86 3.60 -15.52
N PHE A 169 19.65 4.87 -15.90
CA PHE A 169 19.66 6.00 -14.98
C PHE A 169 18.67 5.90 -13.82
N GLN A 170 17.60 5.11 -13.95
CA GLN A 170 16.62 4.90 -12.89
C GLN A 170 17.15 3.99 -11.77
N TYR A 171 18.18 3.21 -12.04
CA TYR A 171 18.72 2.18 -11.15
C TYR A 171 20.13 2.49 -10.66
N GLU A 172 20.69 3.63 -11.06
CA GLU A 172 22.05 4.08 -10.70
C GLU A 172 22.06 5.13 -9.55
N LYS A 173 20.95 5.30 -8.85
CA LYS A 173 20.79 6.26 -7.76
C LYS A 173 20.94 5.59 -6.40
#